data_2ddcede1c99957da30d74d9725959b7e
#
_entry.id   2ddcede1c99957da30d74d9725959b7e
#
_cell.length_a   1.000
_cell.length_b   1.000
_cell.length_c   1.000
_cell.angle_alpha   90.00
_cell.angle_beta   90.00
_cell.angle_gamma   90.00
#
_symmetry.space_group_name_H-M   'P 1'
#
loop_
_entity.id
_entity.type
_entity.pdbx_description
1 polymer ?
#
loop_
_entity_poly.entity_id
_entity_poly.type
_entity_poly.pdbx_seq_one_letter_code
_entity_poly.pdbx_strand_id
1 'polypeptide(L)'
;MNRIHTKKWLPFIILFWLLIWQLATMLIDNKIAFASPLDTLQALFTLAQSMPFWVSVFSSFGKLALGFFLATIVGILLAMLSACSELIRLFFSVPMQFMKTVPVVSFIILALLWIPTKYLSIVISFLMVLPVMYTNIQKGIDTTDIRLLEMAKTYQIGLLPTFRYIYIPAVFPFFLSACSIGLGLCFKSGIAAEVIGLPSHSIGEALYEAKLYLLTKEVFAWTVVIITISICFEKGLLFLLRKVQKWIRTTHISMNNSSTATFSPNVTLPHFFKPLQTTLYESSTKPLIQLINIHKQFDTQLVLYNFSLTIHLGDKFACMGPSGIGKTTISRLLLGLLIPDRGNITMPKPCSIATVFQENRLCMDIDAITNVLFTAFPNAKSKTDKQLAVLQIQSLFEQLDLTDYENKPVSQLSGGMQRRVALARALLTNSELLLLDEPFKGLDSVLKQKVMQVTKQFSEGRALFLITHDKAEAVFFECNIIQLEYRTNNPPSDKLRSNLHS
;
A
#
# COMPACT_ATOMS: atom_id res chain seq x y z
N MET A 1 -13.48 21.00 -0.63
CA MET A 1 -14.49 22.06 -0.63
C MET A 1 -15.86 21.48 -1.02
N ASN A 2 -16.92 21.75 -0.23
CA ASN A 2 -18.37 21.58 -0.52
C ASN A 2 -19.03 20.20 -0.73
N ARG A 3 -18.65 19.15 -0.03
CA ARG A 3 -19.50 17.93 0.04
C ARG A 3 -20.70 18.02 1.03
N ILE A 4 -20.75 19.02 1.87
CA ILE A 4 -21.81 19.16 2.89
C ILE A 4 -23.06 19.82 2.30
N HIS A 5 -22.94 20.75 1.36
CA HIS A 5 -24.07 21.43 0.75
C HIS A 5 -24.88 20.58 -0.24
N THR A 6 -24.26 19.63 -0.93
CA THR A 6 -24.93 18.78 -1.92
C THR A 6 -25.90 17.76 -1.30
N LYS A 7 -25.66 17.30 -0.07
CA LYS A 7 -26.55 16.37 0.61
C LYS A 7 -27.92 16.96 0.96
N LYS A 8 -28.03 18.27 1.13
CA LYS A 8 -29.30 18.95 1.41
C LYS A 8 -30.25 18.95 0.22
N TRP A 9 -29.75 18.87 -1.00
CA TRP A 9 -30.53 18.84 -2.23
C TRP A 9 -31.02 17.44 -2.62
N LEU A 10 -30.49 16.38 -2.01
CA LEU A 10 -30.84 15.00 -2.34
C LEU A 10 -32.33 14.71 -2.26
N PRO A 11 -33.08 15.09 -1.19
CA PRO A 11 -34.51 14.85 -1.13
C PRO A 11 -35.28 15.58 -2.23
N PHE A 12 -34.90 16.81 -2.58
CA PHE A 12 -35.50 17.56 -3.67
C PHE A 12 -35.28 16.93 -5.02
N ILE A 13 -34.10 16.38 -5.27
CA ILE A 13 -33.76 15.65 -6.50
C ILE A 13 -34.56 14.36 -6.59
N ILE A 14 -34.71 13.61 -5.50
CA ILE A 14 -35.53 12.40 -5.45
C ILE A 14 -37.00 12.75 -5.72
N LEU A 15 -37.53 13.78 -5.08
CA LEU A 15 -38.88 14.24 -5.28
C LEU A 15 -39.13 14.66 -6.75
N PHE A 16 -38.18 15.36 -7.35
CA PHE A 16 -38.25 15.76 -8.77
C PHE A 16 -38.38 14.55 -9.71
N TRP A 17 -37.56 13.50 -9.51
CA TRP A 17 -37.64 12.29 -10.33
C TRP A 17 -38.91 11.49 -10.07
N LEU A 18 -39.45 11.46 -8.85
CA LEU A 18 -40.72 10.85 -8.52
C LEU A 18 -41.88 11.59 -9.20
N LEU A 19 -41.85 12.92 -9.27
CA LEU A 19 -42.80 13.74 -9.99
C LEU A 19 -42.78 13.46 -11.52
N ILE A 20 -41.58 13.36 -12.11
CA ILE A 20 -41.42 12.97 -13.51
C ILE A 20 -42.03 11.58 -13.76
N TRP A 21 -41.77 10.62 -12.86
CA TRP A 21 -42.36 9.28 -12.98
C TRP A 21 -43.89 9.33 -12.90
N GLN A 22 -44.42 10.10 -11.95
CA GLN A 22 -45.90 10.27 -11.83
C GLN A 22 -46.52 10.94 -13.08
N LEU A 23 -45.85 11.97 -13.63
CA LEU A 23 -46.30 12.62 -14.85
C LEU A 23 -46.28 11.66 -16.05
N ALA A 24 -45.22 10.86 -16.18
CA ALA A 24 -45.14 9.84 -17.24
C ALA A 24 -46.31 8.83 -17.14
N THR A 25 -46.67 8.42 -15.91
CA THR A 25 -47.82 7.53 -15.70
C THR A 25 -49.12 8.17 -16.13
N MET A 26 -49.33 9.45 -15.86
CA MET A 26 -50.52 10.19 -16.26
C MET A 26 -50.62 10.38 -17.79
N LEU A 27 -49.47 10.57 -18.45
CA LEU A 27 -49.40 10.75 -19.91
C LEU A 27 -49.69 9.44 -20.68
N ILE A 28 -49.27 8.30 -20.14
CA ILE A 28 -49.42 7.00 -20.77
C ILE A 28 -50.85 6.48 -20.58
N ASP A 29 -51.55 6.87 -19.51
CA ASP A 29 -52.94 6.54 -19.14
C ASP A 29 -53.31 5.06 -19.32
N ASN A 30 -52.31 4.19 -19.16
CA ASN A 30 -52.49 2.72 -19.31
C ASN A 30 -51.83 2.03 -18.11
N LYS A 31 -52.68 1.67 -17.11
CA LYS A 31 -52.25 1.00 -15.87
C LYS A 31 -51.61 -0.37 -16.07
N ILE A 32 -51.88 -1.02 -17.21
CA ILE A 32 -51.26 -2.31 -17.56
C ILE A 32 -49.87 -2.10 -18.13
N ALA A 33 -49.63 -0.97 -18.82
CA ALA A 33 -48.32 -0.69 -19.42
C ALA A 33 -47.35 -0.04 -18.45
N PHE A 34 -47.83 0.82 -17.54
CA PHE A 34 -46.96 1.60 -16.66
C PHE A 34 -47.60 1.86 -15.29
N ALA A 35 -46.90 1.42 -14.22
CA ALA A 35 -47.39 1.59 -12.84
C ALA A 35 -46.93 2.94 -12.23
N SER A 36 -47.81 3.57 -11.45
CA SER A 36 -47.49 4.78 -10.73
C SER A 36 -46.56 4.50 -9.53
N PRO A 37 -45.82 5.49 -9.02
CA PRO A 37 -45.07 5.35 -7.77
C PRO A 37 -45.91 4.90 -6.58
N LEU A 38 -47.16 5.38 -6.48
CA LEU A 38 -48.08 5.01 -5.40
C LEU A 38 -48.57 3.57 -5.53
N ASP A 39 -48.94 3.13 -6.74
CA ASP A 39 -49.36 1.74 -7.00
C ASP A 39 -48.18 0.77 -6.73
N THR A 40 -46.96 1.17 -7.09
CA THR A 40 -45.72 0.42 -6.82
C THR A 40 -45.46 0.27 -5.33
N LEU A 41 -45.60 1.35 -4.54
CA LEU A 41 -45.46 1.31 -3.07
C LEU A 41 -46.54 0.45 -2.40
N GLN A 42 -47.79 0.53 -2.87
CA GLN A 42 -48.88 -0.30 -2.38
C GLN A 42 -48.61 -1.79 -2.67
N ALA A 43 -48.19 -2.12 -3.90
CA ALA A 43 -47.80 -3.49 -4.26
C ALA A 43 -46.64 -4.00 -3.40
N LEU A 44 -45.63 -3.17 -3.21
CA LEU A 44 -44.47 -3.50 -2.35
C LEU A 44 -44.90 -3.81 -0.92
N PHE A 45 -45.80 -2.99 -0.35
CA PHE A 45 -46.28 -3.20 1.02
C PHE A 45 -47.10 -4.51 1.12
N THR A 46 -47.95 -4.81 0.14
CA THR A 46 -48.71 -6.06 0.07
C THR A 46 -47.80 -7.28 -0.06
N LEU A 47 -46.79 -7.22 -0.97
CA LEU A 47 -45.81 -8.28 -1.14
C LEU A 47 -44.98 -8.54 0.14
N ALA A 48 -44.56 -7.47 0.82
CA ALA A 48 -43.75 -7.56 2.03
C ALA A 48 -44.45 -8.24 3.22
N GLN A 49 -45.78 -8.34 3.20
CA GLN A 49 -46.55 -9.06 4.19
C GLN A 49 -46.58 -10.58 3.95
N SER A 50 -46.18 -11.03 2.77
CA SER A 50 -46.18 -12.44 2.40
C SER A 50 -44.87 -13.13 2.72
N MET A 51 -44.92 -14.35 3.25
CA MET A 51 -43.72 -15.17 3.55
C MET A 51 -42.96 -15.56 2.27
N PRO A 52 -43.60 -15.91 1.15
CA PRO A 52 -42.92 -16.20 -0.11
C PRO A 52 -42.01 -15.05 -0.59
N PHE A 53 -42.41 -13.81 -0.38
CA PHE A 53 -41.60 -12.65 -0.73
C PHE A 53 -40.25 -12.69 -0.02
N TRP A 54 -40.20 -12.89 1.29
CA TRP A 54 -38.95 -12.93 2.05
C TRP A 54 -38.10 -14.15 1.71
N VAL A 55 -38.74 -15.29 1.45
CA VAL A 55 -37.99 -16.49 0.99
C VAL A 55 -37.30 -16.23 -0.33
N SER A 56 -37.97 -15.61 -1.32
CA SER A 56 -37.34 -15.24 -2.60
C SER A 56 -36.24 -14.22 -2.44
N VAL A 57 -36.42 -13.19 -1.57
CA VAL A 57 -35.42 -12.17 -1.28
C VAL A 57 -34.17 -12.78 -0.67
N PHE A 58 -34.30 -13.57 0.40
CA PHE A 58 -33.13 -14.15 1.08
C PHE A 58 -32.45 -15.23 0.24
N SER A 59 -33.22 -16.04 -0.52
CA SER A 59 -32.67 -17.05 -1.42
C SER A 59 -31.80 -16.40 -2.53
N SER A 60 -32.32 -15.40 -3.24
CA SER A 60 -31.57 -14.70 -4.27
C SER A 60 -30.37 -13.96 -3.68
N PHE A 61 -30.55 -13.20 -2.59
CA PHE A 61 -29.48 -12.51 -1.91
C PHE A 61 -28.33 -13.46 -1.50
N GLY A 62 -28.65 -14.62 -0.90
CA GLY A 62 -27.66 -15.61 -0.50
C GLY A 62 -26.86 -16.16 -1.67
N LYS A 63 -27.51 -16.47 -2.80
CA LYS A 63 -26.85 -16.95 -4.02
C LYS A 63 -25.92 -15.89 -4.62
N LEU A 64 -26.40 -14.65 -4.73
CA LEU A 64 -25.62 -13.53 -5.27
C LEU A 64 -24.42 -13.19 -4.37
N ALA A 65 -24.62 -13.13 -3.06
CA ALA A 65 -23.56 -12.90 -2.11
C ALA A 65 -22.49 -14.00 -2.17
N LEU A 66 -22.90 -15.28 -2.27
CA LEU A 66 -21.96 -16.40 -2.43
C LEU A 66 -21.14 -16.26 -3.71
N GLY A 67 -21.76 -15.97 -4.85
CA GLY A 67 -21.07 -15.74 -6.13
C GLY A 67 -20.06 -14.60 -6.03
N PHE A 68 -20.45 -13.48 -5.42
CA PHE A 68 -19.59 -12.32 -5.18
C PHE A 68 -18.38 -12.65 -4.31
N PHE A 69 -18.58 -13.31 -3.16
CA PHE A 69 -17.47 -13.64 -2.25
C PHE A 69 -16.52 -14.67 -2.85
N LEU A 70 -17.03 -15.67 -3.56
CA LEU A 70 -16.20 -16.64 -4.30
C LEU A 70 -15.35 -15.93 -5.36
N ALA A 71 -15.95 -15.05 -6.16
CA ALA A 71 -15.22 -14.28 -7.16
C ALA A 71 -14.16 -13.36 -6.52
N THR A 72 -14.47 -12.78 -5.38
CA THR A 72 -13.53 -11.92 -4.64
C THR A 72 -12.32 -12.72 -4.16
N ILE A 73 -12.54 -13.86 -3.52
CA ILE A 73 -11.45 -14.72 -3.02
C ILE A 73 -10.58 -15.21 -4.18
N VAL A 74 -11.21 -15.80 -5.21
CA VAL A 74 -10.48 -16.32 -6.38
C VAL A 74 -9.77 -15.19 -7.12
N GLY A 75 -10.40 -14.03 -7.31
CA GLY A 75 -9.81 -12.87 -7.96
C GLY A 75 -8.57 -12.33 -7.24
N ILE A 76 -8.61 -12.26 -5.90
CA ILE A 76 -7.45 -11.89 -5.09
C ILE A 76 -6.31 -12.91 -5.26
N LEU A 77 -6.62 -14.21 -5.13
CA LEU A 77 -5.62 -15.28 -5.26
C LEU A 77 -4.97 -15.29 -6.64
N LEU A 78 -5.75 -15.17 -7.71
CA LEU A 78 -5.22 -15.11 -9.08
C LEU A 78 -4.38 -13.85 -9.33
N ALA A 79 -4.78 -12.69 -8.78
CA ALA A 79 -4.00 -11.47 -8.88
C ALA A 79 -2.66 -11.60 -8.15
N MET A 80 -2.64 -12.19 -6.95
CA MET A 80 -1.42 -12.46 -6.20
C MET A 80 -0.49 -13.44 -6.95
N LEU A 81 -1.03 -14.52 -7.53
CA LEU A 81 -0.26 -15.46 -8.34
C LEU A 81 0.34 -14.76 -9.59
N SER A 82 -0.45 -13.90 -10.23
CA SER A 82 0.01 -13.13 -11.39
C SER A 82 1.09 -12.09 -11.07
N ALA A 83 1.16 -11.66 -9.81
CA ALA A 83 2.23 -10.77 -9.36
C ALA A 83 3.59 -11.48 -9.21
N CYS A 84 3.59 -12.82 -9.06
CA CYS A 84 4.83 -13.60 -8.91
C CYS A 84 5.55 -13.85 -10.23
N SER A 85 4.86 -13.82 -11.39
CA SER A 85 5.46 -14.16 -12.70
C SER A 85 4.67 -13.50 -13.84
N GLU A 86 5.42 -12.95 -14.80
CA GLU A 86 4.84 -12.35 -15.99
C GLU A 86 4.16 -13.37 -16.90
N LEU A 87 4.67 -14.60 -16.96
CA LEU A 87 4.03 -15.71 -17.68
C LEU A 87 2.65 -16.05 -17.07
N ILE A 88 2.55 -16.12 -15.75
CA ILE A 88 1.27 -16.37 -15.06
C ILE A 88 0.30 -15.22 -15.33
N ARG A 89 0.78 -13.99 -15.31
CA ARG A 89 0.01 -12.79 -15.65
C ARG A 89 -0.56 -12.88 -17.07
N LEU A 90 0.27 -13.21 -18.04
CA LEU A 90 -0.14 -13.36 -19.44
C LEU A 90 -1.18 -14.48 -19.57
N PHE A 91 -0.96 -15.63 -18.92
CA PHE A 91 -1.86 -16.77 -18.95
C PHE A 91 -3.27 -16.41 -18.46
N PHE A 92 -3.41 -15.70 -17.33
CA PHE A 92 -4.71 -15.32 -16.80
C PHE A 92 -5.31 -14.10 -17.49
N SER A 93 -4.53 -13.26 -18.15
CA SER A 93 -5.05 -12.07 -18.85
C SER A 93 -6.03 -12.42 -19.97
N VAL A 94 -5.77 -13.53 -20.69
CA VAL A 94 -6.62 -13.97 -21.82
C VAL A 94 -8.01 -14.36 -21.36
N PRO A 95 -8.24 -15.28 -20.40
CA PRO A 95 -9.59 -15.62 -19.93
C PRO A 95 -10.29 -14.44 -19.25
N MET A 96 -9.57 -13.56 -18.54
CA MET A 96 -10.17 -12.36 -17.95
C MET A 96 -10.67 -11.39 -19.01
N GLN A 97 -9.93 -11.22 -20.10
CA GLN A 97 -10.35 -10.39 -21.22
C GLN A 97 -11.58 -10.99 -21.91
N PHE A 98 -11.59 -12.30 -22.13
CA PHE A 98 -12.73 -13.02 -22.70
C PHE A 98 -14.00 -12.81 -21.87
N MET A 99 -13.93 -13.00 -20.54
CA MET A 99 -15.08 -12.80 -19.64
C MET A 99 -15.62 -11.36 -19.66
N LYS A 100 -14.78 -10.35 -19.94
CA LYS A 100 -15.21 -8.94 -20.03
C LYS A 100 -15.91 -8.59 -21.32
N THR A 101 -15.59 -9.27 -22.40
CA THR A 101 -16.08 -8.90 -23.75
C THR A 101 -17.35 -9.64 -24.15
N VAL A 102 -17.56 -10.85 -23.61
CA VAL A 102 -18.74 -11.66 -23.94
C VAL A 102 -20.00 -11.10 -23.27
N PRO A 103 -21.10 -10.93 -24.00
CA PRO A 103 -22.38 -10.52 -23.43
C PRO A 103 -22.88 -11.48 -22.35
N VAL A 104 -23.37 -10.92 -21.24
CA VAL A 104 -23.84 -11.71 -20.07
C VAL A 104 -24.91 -12.74 -20.46
N VAL A 105 -25.83 -12.38 -21.35
CA VAL A 105 -26.91 -13.27 -21.82
C VAL A 105 -26.36 -14.53 -22.50
N SER A 106 -25.27 -14.38 -23.28
CA SER A 106 -24.60 -15.52 -23.92
C SER A 106 -24.01 -16.49 -22.90
N PHE A 107 -23.40 -15.96 -21.82
CA PHE A 107 -22.93 -16.80 -20.72
C PHE A 107 -24.06 -17.52 -20.00
N ILE A 108 -25.22 -16.85 -19.79
CA ILE A 108 -26.37 -17.46 -19.13
C ILE A 108 -26.87 -18.65 -19.95
N ILE A 109 -27.06 -18.46 -21.28
CA ILE A 109 -27.56 -19.51 -22.18
C ILE A 109 -26.59 -20.70 -22.24
N LEU A 110 -25.28 -20.42 -22.35
CA LEU A 110 -24.28 -21.48 -22.34
C LEU A 110 -24.26 -22.23 -21.00
N ALA A 111 -24.33 -21.50 -19.88
CA ALA A 111 -24.31 -22.10 -18.55
C ALA A 111 -25.54 -23.02 -18.31
N LEU A 112 -26.69 -22.69 -18.85
CA LEU A 112 -27.92 -23.52 -18.77
C LEU A 112 -27.76 -24.92 -19.38
N LEU A 113 -26.81 -25.11 -20.31
CA LEU A 113 -26.54 -26.42 -20.89
C LEU A 113 -25.91 -27.42 -19.90
N TRP A 114 -25.17 -26.91 -18.91
CA TRP A 114 -24.37 -27.75 -18.01
C TRP A 114 -24.70 -27.55 -16.53
N ILE A 115 -25.28 -26.40 -16.17
CA ILE A 115 -25.48 -26.02 -14.77
C ILE A 115 -26.96 -26.04 -14.42
N PRO A 116 -27.35 -26.73 -13.33
CA PRO A 116 -28.74 -26.67 -12.85
C PRO A 116 -29.14 -25.24 -12.50
N THR A 117 -30.39 -24.88 -12.82
CA THR A 117 -30.91 -23.50 -12.71
C THR A 117 -30.73 -22.91 -11.29
N LYS A 118 -30.81 -23.75 -10.25
CA LYS A 118 -30.63 -23.36 -8.84
C LYS A 118 -29.25 -22.73 -8.53
N TYR A 119 -28.19 -23.08 -9.30
CA TYR A 119 -26.82 -22.57 -9.11
C TYR A 119 -26.44 -21.51 -10.15
N LEU A 120 -27.31 -21.27 -11.14
CA LEU A 120 -27.01 -20.41 -12.29
C LEU A 120 -26.62 -19.00 -11.87
N SER A 121 -27.39 -18.37 -10.97
CA SER A 121 -27.12 -17.02 -10.48
C SER A 121 -25.78 -16.90 -9.73
N ILE A 122 -25.37 -17.96 -9.00
CA ILE A 122 -24.06 -18.00 -8.32
C ILE A 122 -22.94 -17.97 -9.37
N VAL A 123 -23.01 -18.84 -10.37
CA VAL A 123 -21.97 -18.97 -11.40
C VAL A 123 -21.88 -17.71 -12.27
N ILE A 124 -23.00 -17.16 -12.69
CA ILE A 124 -23.01 -15.95 -13.52
C ILE A 124 -22.49 -14.74 -12.73
N SER A 125 -22.91 -14.58 -11.47
CA SER A 125 -22.38 -13.54 -10.60
C SER A 125 -20.86 -13.70 -10.39
N PHE A 126 -20.38 -14.93 -10.17
CA PHE A 126 -18.96 -15.24 -10.08
C PHE A 126 -18.20 -14.83 -11.34
N LEU A 127 -18.65 -15.26 -12.52
CA LEU A 127 -17.99 -14.98 -13.80
C LEU A 127 -17.92 -13.48 -14.12
N MET A 128 -18.96 -12.71 -13.74
CA MET A 128 -18.97 -11.26 -13.99
C MET A 128 -18.13 -10.46 -13.01
N VAL A 129 -18.03 -10.89 -11.76
CA VAL A 129 -17.26 -10.20 -10.72
C VAL A 129 -15.77 -10.54 -10.77
N LEU A 130 -15.42 -11.78 -11.10
CA LEU A 130 -14.05 -12.29 -11.10
C LEU A 130 -13.06 -11.40 -11.88
N PRO A 131 -13.31 -11.02 -13.15
CA PRO A 131 -12.37 -10.19 -13.89
C PRO A 131 -12.23 -8.77 -13.34
N VAL A 132 -13.27 -8.23 -12.70
CA VAL A 132 -13.24 -6.92 -12.05
C VAL A 132 -12.34 -6.97 -10.83
N MET A 133 -12.49 -7.99 -9.98
CA MET A 133 -11.64 -8.20 -8.80
C MET A 133 -10.19 -8.41 -9.21
N TYR A 134 -9.93 -9.36 -10.11
CA TYR A 134 -8.58 -9.66 -10.61
C TYR A 134 -7.86 -8.42 -11.12
N THR A 135 -8.47 -7.68 -12.04
CA THR A 135 -7.79 -6.54 -12.69
C THR A 135 -7.57 -5.36 -11.78
N ASN A 136 -8.50 -5.08 -10.86
CA ASN A 136 -8.30 -3.98 -9.91
C ASN A 136 -7.26 -4.31 -8.84
N ILE A 137 -7.26 -5.54 -8.31
CA ILE A 137 -6.23 -5.98 -7.36
C ILE A 137 -4.86 -5.95 -8.02
N GLN A 138 -4.74 -6.47 -9.24
CA GLN A 138 -3.48 -6.46 -9.99
C GLN A 138 -2.98 -5.03 -10.20
N LYS A 139 -3.87 -4.10 -10.62
CA LYS A 139 -3.52 -2.69 -10.74
C LYS A 139 -3.05 -2.08 -9.42
N GLY A 140 -3.68 -2.46 -8.30
CA GLY A 140 -3.24 -2.04 -6.97
C GLY A 140 -1.82 -2.53 -6.63
N ILE A 141 -1.49 -3.78 -6.99
CA ILE A 141 -0.14 -4.34 -6.81
C ILE A 141 0.87 -3.59 -7.71
N ASP A 142 0.55 -3.39 -8.98
CA ASP A 142 1.43 -2.74 -9.96
C ASP A 142 1.71 -1.26 -9.63
N THR A 143 0.78 -0.58 -8.97
CA THR A 143 0.93 0.82 -8.55
C THR A 143 1.61 0.99 -7.20
N THR A 144 2.04 -0.11 -6.56
CA THR A 144 2.80 -0.04 -5.30
C THR A 144 4.12 0.69 -5.53
N ASP A 145 4.44 1.64 -4.64
CA ASP A 145 5.65 2.45 -4.77
C ASP A 145 6.92 1.58 -4.69
N ILE A 146 7.64 1.52 -5.80
CA ILE A 146 8.89 0.76 -5.92
C ILE A 146 9.94 1.22 -4.89
N ARG A 147 9.90 2.49 -4.47
CA ARG A 147 10.83 3.04 -3.48
C ARG A 147 10.64 2.42 -2.11
N LEU A 148 9.38 2.11 -1.73
CA LEU A 148 9.07 1.40 -0.49
C LEU A 148 9.53 -0.07 -0.57
N LEU A 149 9.44 -0.70 -1.74
CA LEU A 149 9.94 -2.06 -1.95
C LEU A 149 11.47 -2.10 -1.93
N GLU A 150 12.17 -1.12 -2.54
CA GLU A 150 13.61 -0.96 -2.42
C GLU A 150 14.04 -0.77 -0.95
N MET A 151 13.31 0.05 -0.20
CA MET A 151 13.54 0.22 1.24
C MET A 151 13.35 -1.10 1.99
N ALA A 152 12.27 -1.82 1.72
CA ALA A 152 12.01 -3.12 2.34
C ALA A 152 13.13 -4.14 2.04
N LYS A 153 13.66 -4.14 0.82
CA LYS A 153 14.81 -4.98 0.41
C LYS A 153 16.08 -4.59 1.16
N THR A 154 16.39 -3.29 1.23
CA THR A 154 17.59 -2.78 1.92
C THR A 154 17.60 -3.13 3.41
N TYR A 155 16.46 -2.96 4.09
CA TYR A 155 16.28 -3.30 5.50
C TYR A 155 15.99 -4.78 5.74
N GLN A 156 16.01 -5.62 4.71
CA GLN A 156 15.74 -7.06 4.79
C GLN A 156 14.41 -7.37 5.51
N ILE A 157 13.39 -6.56 5.26
CA ILE A 157 12.08 -6.70 5.87
C ILE A 157 11.43 -7.99 5.37
N GLY A 158 10.94 -8.81 6.30
CA GLY A 158 10.26 -10.06 5.96
C GLY A 158 9.00 -9.87 5.10
N LEU A 159 8.55 -10.94 4.45
CA LEU A 159 7.39 -10.90 3.54
C LEU A 159 6.11 -10.43 4.24
N LEU A 160 5.86 -10.88 5.47
CA LEU A 160 4.62 -10.56 6.18
C LEU A 160 4.48 -9.05 6.53
N PRO A 161 5.50 -8.38 7.11
CA PRO A 161 5.46 -6.93 7.30
C PRO A 161 5.39 -6.16 5.97
N THR A 162 6.12 -6.58 4.93
CA THR A 162 6.07 -5.96 3.61
C THR A 162 4.65 -6.02 3.03
N PHE A 163 4.00 -7.18 3.11
CA PHE A 163 2.62 -7.34 2.67
C PHE A 163 1.67 -6.44 3.46
N ARG A 164 1.79 -6.43 4.79
CA ARG A 164 0.90 -5.69 5.69
C ARG A 164 1.04 -4.18 5.60
N TYR A 165 2.26 -3.66 5.52
CA TYR A 165 2.53 -2.22 5.62
C TYR A 165 2.72 -1.52 4.27
N ILE A 166 3.06 -2.27 3.22
CA ILE A 166 3.31 -1.71 1.90
C ILE A 166 2.20 -2.12 0.92
N TYR A 167 1.98 -3.43 0.71
CA TYR A 167 1.01 -3.89 -0.29
C TYR A 167 -0.45 -3.65 0.12
N ILE A 168 -0.88 -4.01 1.33
CA ILE A 168 -2.28 -3.84 1.75
C ILE A 168 -2.72 -2.38 1.62
N PRO A 169 -2.00 -1.36 2.14
CA PRO A 169 -2.41 0.03 1.98
C PRO A 169 -2.49 0.49 0.52
N ALA A 170 -1.57 0.03 -0.34
CA ALA A 170 -1.56 0.36 -1.76
C ALA A 170 -2.73 -0.26 -2.53
N VAL A 171 -3.04 -1.54 -2.26
CA VAL A 171 -4.09 -2.30 -2.95
C VAL A 171 -5.49 -1.96 -2.46
N PHE A 172 -5.65 -1.57 -1.20
CA PHE A 172 -6.96 -1.41 -0.56
C PHE A 172 -7.91 -0.42 -1.25
N PRO A 173 -7.49 0.76 -1.74
CA PRO A 173 -8.36 1.66 -2.50
C PRO A 173 -8.91 1.01 -3.79
N PHE A 174 -8.08 0.24 -4.48
CA PHE A 174 -8.47 -0.50 -5.69
C PHE A 174 -9.45 -1.62 -5.35
N PHE A 175 -9.24 -2.31 -4.23
CA PHE A 175 -10.14 -3.34 -3.72
C PHE A 175 -11.53 -2.75 -3.39
N LEU A 176 -11.60 -1.60 -2.72
CA LEU A 176 -12.88 -0.91 -2.45
C LEU A 176 -13.61 -0.54 -3.75
N SER A 177 -12.87 -0.04 -4.74
CA SER A 177 -13.43 0.28 -6.06
C SER A 177 -13.95 -0.97 -6.77
N ALA A 178 -13.18 -2.06 -6.72
CA ALA A 178 -13.58 -3.35 -7.29
C ALA A 178 -14.85 -3.91 -6.63
N CYS A 179 -14.97 -3.79 -5.30
CA CYS A 179 -16.16 -4.21 -4.56
C CYS A 179 -17.41 -3.41 -5.02
N SER A 180 -17.29 -2.08 -5.13
CA SER A 180 -18.44 -1.25 -5.57
C SER A 180 -18.88 -1.58 -6.99
N ILE A 181 -17.95 -1.67 -7.95
CA ILE A 181 -18.25 -2.02 -9.35
C ILE A 181 -18.77 -3.47 -9.44
N GLY A 182 -18.09 -4.39 -8.77
CA GLY A 182 -18.41 -5.81 -8.77
C GLY A 182 -19.78 -6.12 -8.20
N LEU A 183 -20.20 -5.46 -7.11
CA LEU A 183 -21.55 -5.62 -6.56
C LEU A 183 -22.63 -5.19 -7.52
N GLY A 184 -22.45 -4.03 -8.18
CA GLY A 184 -23.40 -3.59 -9.20
C GLY A 184 -23.55 -4.58 -10.35
N LEU A 185 -22.45 -5.17 -10.83
CA LEU A 185 -22.46 -6.20 -11.86
C LEU A 185 -23.08 -7.51 -11.34
N CYS A 186 -22.74 -7.92 -10.12
CA CYS A 186 -23.26 -9.12 -9.46
C CYS A 186 -24.80 -9.14 -9.45
N PHE A 187 -25.42 -8.08 -8.94
CA PHE A 187 -26.88 -7.99 -8.89
C PHE A 187 -27.52 -7.94 -10.28
N LYS A 188 -26.97 -7.13 -11.20
CA LYS A 188 -27.50 -7.04 -12.56
C LYS A 188 -27.45 -8.38 -13.30
N SER A 189 -26.30 -9.05 -13.27
CA SER A 189 -26.11 -10.30 -14.00
C SER A 189 -26.77 -11.50 -13.32
N GLY A 190 -26.73 -11.55 -11.99
CA GLY A 190 -27.30 -12.65 -11.24
C GLY A 190 -28.82 -12.68 -11.27
N ILE A 191 -29.49 -11.51 -11.16
CA ILE A 191 -30.94 -11.42 -11.34
C ILE A 191 -31.33 -11.73 -12.79
N ALA A 192 -30.57 -11.26 -13.79
CA ALA A 192 -30.80 -11.63 -15.18
C ALA A 192 -30.73 -13.16 -15.39
N ALA A 193 -29.77 -13.83 -14.72
CA ALA A 193 -29.65 -15.27 -14.73
C ALA A 193 -30.86 -15.96 -14.07
N GLU A 194 -31.41 -15.40 -12.99
CA GLU A 194 -32.63 -15.94 -12.36
C GLU A 194 -33.87 -15.74 -13.23
N VAL A 195 -34.01 -14.60 -13.91
CA VAL A 195 -35.15 -14.36 -14.83
C VAL A 195 -35.11 -15.28 -16.03
N ILE A 196 -33.95 -15.66 -16.55
CA ILE A 196 -33.79 -16.56 -17.68
C ILE A 196 -33.85 -18.03 -17.25
N GLY A 197 -33.24 -18.38 -16.13
CA GLY A 197 -33.14 -19.74 -15.62
C GLY A 197 -34.33 -20.20 -14.79
N LEU A 198 -35.13 -19.28 -14.27
CA LEU A 198 -36.34 -19.51 -13.45
C LEU A 198 -36.10 -20.49 -12.28
N PRO A 199 -35.08 -20.29 -11.42
CA PRO A 199 -34.90 -21.15 -10.25
C PRO A 199 -36.00 -20.89 -9.22
N SER A 200 -36.57 -21.95 -8.64
CA SER A 200 -37.63 -21.85 -7.63
C SER A 200 -37.24 -20.96 -6.45
N HIS A 201 -38.19 -20.21 -5.95
CA HIS A 201 -38.04 -19.29 -4.82
C HIS A 201 -36.94 -18.25 -5.04
N SER A 202 -36.99 -17.56 -6.19
CA SER A 202 -36.05 -16.48 -6.54
C SER A 202 -36.78 -15.19 -6.88
N ILE A 203 -36.07 -14.06 -6.76
CA ILE A 203 -36.58 -12.75 -7.19
C ILE A 203 -36.80 -12.77 -8.70
N GLY A 204 -35.95 -13.45 -9.49
CA GLY A 204 -36.05 -13.55 -10.92
C GLY A 204 -37.31 -14.31 -11.38
N GLU A 205 -37.64 -15.42 -10.68
CA GLU A 205 -38.91 -16.17 -10.91
C GLU A 205 -40.12 -15.28 -10.62
N ALA A 206 -40.18 -14.64 -9.44
CA ALA A 206 -41.27 -13.75 -9.05
C ALA A 206 -41.45 -12.57 -10.02
N LEU A 207 -40.36 -12.01 -10.52
CA LEU A 207 -40.38 -10.95 -11.53
C LEU A 207 -40.93 -11.45 -12.86
N TYR A 208 -40.54 -12.67 -13.27
CA TYR A 208 -41.03 -13.29 -14.51
C TYR A 208 -42.51 -13.62 -14.41
N GLU A 209 -42.99 -14.19 -13.30
CA GLU A 209 -44.42 -14.47 -13.05
C GLU A 209 -45.27 -13.18 -13.08
N ALA A 210 -44.81 -12.13 -12.39
CA ALA A 210 -45.48 -10.83 -12.42
C ALA A 210 -45.59 -10.27 -13.84
N LYS A 211 -44.59 -10.48 -14.69
CA LYS A 211 -44.62 -10.14 -16.12
C LYS A 211 -45.60 -11.00 -16.86
N LEU A 212 -45.63 -12.32 -16.63
CA LEU A 212 -46.48 -13.27 -17.33
C LEU A 212 -47.97 -12.97 -17.10
N TYR A 213 -48.32 -12.63 -15.85
CA TYR A 213 -49.69 -12.27 -15.45
C TYR A 213 -50.02 -10.79 -15.65
N LEU A 214 -49.16 -10.00 -16.32
CA LEU A 214 -49.32 -8.57 -16.56
C LEU A 214 -49.56 -7.73 -15.29
N LEU A 215 -49.00 -8.17 -14.17
CA LEU A 215 -49.07 -7.47 -12.87
C LEU A 215 -47.98 -6.38 -12.81
N THR A 216 -48.11 -5.36 -13.65
CA THR A 216 -47.06 -4.34 -13.84
C THR A 216 -46.64 -3.65 -12.55
N LYS A 217 -47.57 -3.38 -11.62
CA LYS A 217 -47.25 -2.82 -10.28
C LYS A 217 -46.29 -3.71 -9.49
N GLU A 218 -46.43 -5.03 -9.62
CA GLU A 218 -45.52 -5.99 -8.95
C GLU A 218 -44.16 -6.07 -9.63
N VAL A 219 -44.06 -5.97 -10.95
CA VAL A 219 -42.79 -5.87 -11.70
C VAL A 219 -42.00 -4.67 -11.23
N PHE A 220 -42.64 -3.49 -11.08
CA PHE A 220 -42.00 -2.29 -10.55
C PHE A 220 -41.61 -2.46 -9.08
N ALA A 221 -42.46 -3.08 -8.24
CA ALA A 221 -42.19 -3.35 -6.84
C ALA A 221 -40.93 -4.23 -6.68
N TRP A 222 -40.82 -5.35 -7.41
CA TRP A 222 -39.65 -6.20 -7.41
C TRP A 222 -38.40 -5.48 -7.91
N THR A 223 -38.54 -4.60 -8.91
CA THR A 223 -37.40 -3.77 -9.37
C THR A 223 -36.90 -2.84 -8.26
N VAL A 224 -37.81 -2.21 -7.51
CA VAL A 224 -37.44 -1.37 -6.34
C VAL A 224 -36.75 -2.20 -5.25
N VAL A 225 -37.23 -3.43 -5.01
CA VAL A 225 -36.58 -4.38 -4.06
C VAL A 225 -35.17 -4.68 -4.47
N ILE A 226 -34.92 -5.03 -5.73
CA ILE A 226 -33.60 -5.34 -6.28
C ILE A 226 -32.64 -4.15 -6.08
N ILE A 227 -33.08 -2.94 -6.45
CA ILE A 227 -32.30 -1.72 -6.31
C ILE A 227 -31.98 -1.46 -4.83
N THR A 228 -32.97 -1.58 -3.95
CA THR A 228 -32.81 -1.33 -2.52
C THR A 228 -31.82 -2.30 -1.88
N ILE A 229 -31.96 -3.59 -2.14
CA ILE A 229 -31.07 -4.63 -1.61
C ILE A 229 -29.63 -4.42 -2.12
N SER A 230 -29.49 -4.14 -3.43
CA SER A 230 -28.17 -3.87 -4.04
C SER A 230 -27.48 -2.69 -3.38
N ILE A 231 -28.17 -1.56 -3.20
CA ILE A 231 -27.62 -0.35 -2.55
C ILE A 231 -27.31 -0.61 -1.06
N CYS A 232 -28.20 -1.29 -0.35
CA CYS A 232 -28.00 -1.62 1.07
C CYS A 232 -26.77 -2.53 1.25
N PHE A 233 -26.63 -3.53 0.42
CA PHE A 233 -25.50 -4.46 0.46
C PHE A 233 -24.19 -3.76 0.10
N GLU A 234 -24.16 -2.96 -0.98
CA GLU A 234 -22.99 -2.17 -1.36
C GLU A 234 -22.55 -1.23 -0.23
N LYS A 235 -23.45 -0.39 0.26
CA LYS A 235 -23.13 0.57 1.33
C LYS A 235 -22.73 -0.13 2.62
N GLY A 236 -23.43 -1.20 3.01
CA GLY A 236 -23.12 -2.00 4.18
C GLY A 236 -21.74 -2.63 4.11
N LEU A 237 -21.41 -3.29 2.99
CA LEU A 237 -20.11 -3.91 2.78
C LEU A 237 -18.99 -2.87 2.76
N LEU A 238 -19.14 -1.78 2.01
CA LEU A 238 -18.13 -0.72 1.95
C LEU A 238 -17.93 -0.03 3.30
N PHE A 239 -18.99 0.16 4.09
CA PHE A 239 -18.89 0.66 5.46
C PHE A 239 -18.09 -0.29 6.35
N LEU A 240 -18.39 -1.59 6.29
CA LEU A 240 -17.67 -2.63 7.05
C LEU A 240 -16.19 -2.67 6.66
N LEU A 241 -15.89 -2.68 5.35
CA LEU A 241 -14.51 -2.71 4.85
C LEU A 241 -13.72 -1.47 5.30
N ARG A 242 -14.31 -0.27 5.24
CA ARG A 242 -13.68 0.96 5.75
C ARG A 242 -13.44 0.92 7.26
N LYS A 243 -14.34 0.31 8.02
CA LYS A 243 -14.17 0.11 9.46
C LYS A 243 -13.01 -0.87 9.75
N VAL A 244 -12.92 -1.95 8.99
CA VAL A 244 -11.80 -2.90 9.05
C VAL A 244 -10.48 -2.22 8.67
N GLN A 245 -10.45 -1.40 7.63
CA GLN A 245 -9.28 -0.62 7.25
C GLN A 245 -8.81 0.29 8.39
N LYS A 246 -9.76 1.03 8.99
CA LYS A 246 -9.45 1.89 10.14
C LYS A 246 -8.94 1.07 11.31
N TRP A 247 -9.55 -0.07 11.60
CA TRP A 247 -9.11 -0.96 12.67
C TRP A 247 -7.70 -1.52 12.41
N ILE A 248 -7.38 -1.97 11.20
CA ILE A 248 -6.03 -2.41 10.82
C ILE A 248 -5.01 -1.28 11.01
N ARG A 249 -5.37 -0.03 10.70
CA ARG A 249 -4.51 1.14 10.91
C ARG A 249 -4.33 1.49 12.39
N THR A 250 -5.35 1.33 13.23
CA THR A 250 -5.34 1.74 14.64
C THR A 250 -4.94 0.64 15.62
N THR A 251 -4.97 -0.64 15.26
CA THR A 251 -4.52 -1.76 16.11
C THR A 251 -3.01 -1.82 16.29
N HIS A 252 -2.28 -0.85 15.74
CA HIS A 252 -0.88 -0.66 16.03
C HIS A 252 -0.77 0.14 17.33
N ILE A 253 -0.54 -0.55 18.43
CA ILE A 253 -0.19 0.03 19.72
C ILE A 253 -1.34 0.84 20.37
N SER A 254 -2.51 0.23 20.59
CA SER A 254 -3.26 0.54 21.81
C SER A 254 -2.54 -0.14 22.98
N MET A 255 -1.37 0.35 23.33
CA MET A 255 -0.90 0.20 24.69
C MET A 255 -1.76 1.13 25.52
N ASN A 256 -2.65 0.53 26.32
CA ASN A 256 -3.39 1.22 27.37
C ASN A 256 -2.48 2.25 28.03
N ASN A 257 -2.90 3.51 27.99
CA ASN A 257 -2.40 4.61 28.81
C ASN A 257 -2.71 4.40 30.31
N SER A 258 -2.49 3.22 30.82
CA SER A 258 -2.65 2.89 32.24
C SER A 258 -1.31 2.47 32.83
N SER A 259 -0.36 3.36 32.76
CA SER A 259 0.65 3.58 33.76
C SER A 259 1.46 4.80 33.33
N THR A 260 1.05 5.99 33.78
CA THR A 260 1.99 7.07 34.07
C THR A 260 2.94 6.55 35.11
N ALA A 261 3.89 5.73 34.70
CA ALA A 261 5.07 5.50 35.48
C ALA A 261 5.87 6.81 35.39
N THR A 262 5.75 7.63 36.43
CA THR A 262 6.70 8.71 36.72
C THR A 262 8.09 8.10 36.76
N PHE A 263 8.81 8.24 35.64
CA PHE A 263 10.18 7.80 35.57
C PHE A 263 11.03 8.72 36.45
N SER A 264 11.62 8.13 37.47
CA SER A 264 12.76 8.68 38.19
C SER A 264 13.93 8.81 37.18
N PRO A 265 14.67 9.95 37.14
CA PRO A 265 15.72 10.19 36.15
C PRO A 265 16.98 9.32 36.31
N ASN A 266 16.97 8.28 37.14
CA ASN A 266 18.09 7.40 37.44
C ASN A 266 17.92 5.95 37.01
N VAL A 267 17.13 5.67 35.98
CA VAL A 267 17.18 4.34 35.34
C VAL A 267 18.33 4.36 34.34
N THR A 268 19.49 3.87 34.77
CA THR A 268 20.54 3.36 33.88
C THR A 268 19.85 2.43 32.87
N LEU A 269 19.83 2.86 31.59
CA LEU A 269 19.31 2.08 30.45
C LEU A 269 19.87 0.65 30.56
N PRO A 270 19.00 -0.39 30.54
CA PRO A 270 19.51 -1.75 30.52
C PRO A 270 20.42 -1.90 29.33
N HIS A 271 21.58 -2.56 29.53
CA HIS A 271 22.64 -2.85 28.56
C HIS A 271 22.24 -3.61 27.32
N PHE A 272 21.08 -3.31 26.70
CA PHE A 272 20.67 -3.81 25.37
C PHE A 272 21.17 -2.93 24.22
N PHE A 273 21.56 -1.68 24.45
CA PHE A 273 22.61 -1.07 23.69
C PHE A 273 23.95 -1.58 24.26
N LYS A 274 24.31 -2.80 23.94
CA LYS A 274 25.69 -2.97 23.59
C LYS A 274 25.84 -2.18 22.28
N PRO A 275 26.49 -1.01 22.24
CA PRO A 275 27.23 -0.61 21.07
C PRO A 275 27.93 -1.90 20.69
N LEU A 276 27.90 -2.33 19.42
CA LEU A 276 28.66 -3.51 18.98
C LEU A 276 29.81 -3.64 19.92
N GLN A 277 29.76 -4.68 20.86
CA GLN A 277 30.79 -4.72 21.87
C GLN A 277 32.05 -4.57 21.07
N THR A 278 32.79 -3.50 21.33
CA THR A 278 34.18 -3.42 21.03
C THR A 278 34.86 -4.52 21.85
N THR A 279 34.54 -5.78 21.54
CA THR A 279 35.59 -6.77 21.51
C THR A 279 36.59 -6.07 20.66
N LEU A 280 37.66 -5.59 21.26
CA LEU A 280 38.86 -5.10 20.62
C LEU A 280 38.99 -5.87 19.30
N TYR A 281 38.34 -5.32 18.24
CA TYR A 281 38.52 -5.81 16.90
C TYR A 281 39.93 -5.34 16.58
N GLU A 282 40.88 -6.25 16.81
CA GLU A 282 42.08 -6.27 16.03
C GLU A 282 41.64 -5.87 14.63
N SER A 283 42.19 -4.80 14.12
CA SER A 283 41.88 -4.13 12.87
C SER A 283 41.54 -5.21 11.84
N SER A 284 40.23 -5.45 11.60
CA SER A 284 39.78 -6.46 10.66
C SER A 284 40.27 -5.99 9.32
N THR A 285 41.34 -6.59 8.84
CA THR A 285 41.96 -6.30 7.52
C THR A 285 41.04 -6.58 6.36
N LYS A 286 39.83 -7.12 6.61
CA LYS A 286 38.84 -7.46 5.61
C LYS A 286 37.84 -6.31 5.38
N PRO A 287 37.70 -5.86 4.15
CA PRO A 287 36.75 -4.81 3.82
C PRO A 287 35.29 -5.27 4.01
N LEU A 288 34.40 -4.33 4.40
CA LEU A 288 32.96 -4.54 4.41
C LEU A 288 32.41 -4.60 2.97
N ILE A 289 32.79 -3.61 2.16
CA ILE A 289 32.35 -3.46 0.78
C ILE A 289 33.52 -2.96 -0.05
N GLN A 290 33.69 -3.57 -1.22
CA GLN A 290 34.64 -3.09 -2.24
C GLN A 290 33.92 -2.88 -3.57
N LEU A 291 34.08 -1.70 -4.13
CA LEU A 291 33.75 -1.37 -5.51
C LEU A 291 35.06 -1.32 -6.28
N ILE A 292 35.16 -2.11 -7.35
CA ILE A 292 36.40 -2.27 -8.12
C ILE A 292 36.11 -1.93 -9.58
N ASN A 293 36.73 -0.87 -10.09
CA ASN A 293 36.65 -0.42 -11.48
C ASN A 293 35.23 -0.29 -12.00
N ILE A 294 34.34 0.32 -11.22
CA ILE A 294 32.91 0.45 -11.53
C ILE A 294 32.69 1.41 -12.69
N HIS A 295 31.95 0.93 -13.68
CA HIS A 295 31.41 1.73 -14.77
C HIS A 295 29.88 1.67 -14.71
N LYS A 296 29.22 2.83 -14.85
CA LYS A 296 27.78 2.91 -14.95
C LYS A 296 27.35 3.99 -15.93
N GLN A 297 26.52 3.58 -16.88
CA GLN A 297 25.92 4.44 -17.90
C GLN A 297 24.40 4.32 -17.83
N PHE A 298 23.70 5.41 -18.08
CA PHE A 298 22.26 5.43 -18.29
C PHE A 298 21.99 6.01 -19.67
N ASP A 299 21.34 5.24 -20.52
CA ASP A 299 21.15 5.54 -21.94
C ASP A 299 22.49 5.93 -22.61
N THR A 300 22.66 7.21 -22.95
CA THR A 300 23.88 7.73 -23.55
C THR A 300 24.82 8.44 -22.57
N GLN A 301 24.38 8.65 -21.31
CA GLN A 301 25.13 9.40 -20.31
C GLN A 301 25.97 8.48 -19.43
N LEU A 302 27.30 8.60 -19.54
CA LEU A 302 28.25 7.93 -18.64
C LEU A 302 28.27 8.68 -17.29
N VAL A 303 27.90 7.98 -16.21
CA VAL A 303 27.79 8.56 -14.85
C VAL A 303 28.98 8.21 -13.99
N LEU A 304 29.43 6.94 -14.04
CA LEU A 304 30.63 6.50 -13.33
C LEU A 304 31.59 5.84 -14.30
N TYR A 305 32.88 6.21 -14.19
CA TYR A 305 33.95 5.64 -15.00
C TYR A 305 35.13 5.27 -14.13
N ASN A 306 35.46 3.98 -14.09
CA ASN A 306 36.60 3.43 -13.36
C ASN A 306 36.61 3.85 -11.87
N PHE A 307 35.41 3.87 -11.26
CA PHE A 307 35.27 4.26 -9.86
C PHE A 307 35.60 3.07 -8.93
N SER A 308 36.51 3.28 -7.99
CA SER A 308 36.88 2.27 -7.00
C SER A 308 36.79 2.85 -5.60
N LEU A 309 36.24 2.08 -4.66
CA LEU A 309 36.09 2.47 -3.27
C LEU A 309 36.13 1.22 -2.38
N THR A 310 36.92 1.27 -1.32
CA THR A 310 36.94 0.21 -0.29
C THR A 310 36.47 0.81 1.03
N ILE A 311 35.55 0.16 1.70
CA ILE A 311 35.00 0.59 3.00
C ILE A 311 35.29 -0.48 4.03
N HIS A 312 35.94 -0.12 5.12
CA HIS A 312 36.19 -0.96 6.28
C HIS A 312 35.27 -0.54 7.44
N LEU A 313 35.18 -1.38 8.45
CA LEU A 313 34.46 -1.02 9.68
C LEU A 313 35.13 0.19 10.36
N GLY A 314 34.34 1.20 10.71
CA GLY A 314 34.82 2.45 11.30
C GLY A 314 35.24 3.53 10.31
N ASP A 315 35.38 3.22 9.02
CA ASP A 315 35.68 4.23 8.01
C ASP A 315 34.57 5.27 7.92
N LYS A 316 34.94 6.53 7.70
CA LYS A 316 34.02 7.65 7.53
C LYS A 316 34.30 8.37 6.22
N PHE A 317 33.38 8.30 5.28
CA PHE A 317 33.48 8.96 3.98
C PHE A 317 32.37 9.98 3.77
N ALA A 318 32.72 11.12 3.17
CA ALA A 318 31.76 12.11 2.68
C ALA A 318 31.85 12.24 1.16
N CYS A 319 30.79 11.85 0.45
CA CYS A 319 30.71 11.97 -0.99
C CYS A 319 30.09 13.34 -1.36
N MET A 320 30.89 14.18 -2.00
CA MET A 320 30.52 15.56 -2.37
C MET A 320 30.61 15.76 -3.89
N GLY A 321 29.90 16.76 -4.40
CA GLY A 321 29.92 17.12 -5.82
C GLY A 321 28.60 17.74 -6.27
N PRO A 322 28.51 18.27 -7.50
CA PRO A 322 27.31 18.86 -8.08
C PRO A 322 26.11 17.92 -8.12
N SER A 323 24.90 18.47 -8.27
CA SER A 323 23.71 17.67 -8.52
C SER A 323 23.83 16.91 -9.84
N GLY A 324 23.37 15.66 -9.89
CA GLY A 324 23.41 14.81 -11.09
C GLY A 324 24.75 14.15 -11.38
N ILE A 325 25.83 14.38 -10.61
CA ILE A 325 27.16 13.84 -10.84
C ILE A 325 27.30 12.32 -10.60
N GLY A 326 26.30 11.68 -9.97
CA GLY A 326 26.35 10.25 -9.68
C GLY A 326 26.40 9.85 -8.20
N LYS A 327 26.24 10.80 -7.25
CA LYS A 327 26.22 10.50 -5.81
C LYS A 327 25.16 9.45 -5.43
N THR A 328 23.93 9.65 -5.92
CA THR A 328 22.83 8.70 -5.71
C THR A 328 23.07 7.36 -6.43
N THR A 329 23.82 7.37 -7.54
CA THR A 329 24.23 6.15 -8.24
C THR A 329 25.16 5.32 -7.38
N ILE A 330 26.16 5.95 -6.73
CA ILE A 330 27.07 5.28 -5.79
C ILE A 330 26.30 4.71 -4.60
N SER A 331 25.38 5.49 -4.00
CA SER A 331 24.57 4.97 -2.89
C SER A 331 23.74 3.75 -3.30
N ARG A 332 23.11 3.77 -4.48
CA ARG A 332 22.31 2.64 -4.99
C ARG A 332 23.17 1.40 -5.31
N LEU A 333 24.41 1.59 -5.75
CA LEU A 333 25.38 0.49 -5.95
C LEU A 333 25.78 -0.12 -4.60
N LEU A 334 26.10 0.70 -3.59
CA LEU A 334 26.43 0.24 -2.24
C LEU A 334 25.27 -0.52 -1.59
N LEU A 335 24.01 -0.09 -1.84
CA LEU A 335 22.81 -0.75 -1.34
C LEU A 335 22.39 -2.02 -2.13
N GLY A 336 23.11 -2.36 -3.20
CA GLY A 336 22.74 -3.48 -4.08
C GLY A 336 21.40 -3.28 -4.81
N LEU A 337 20.96 -2.02 -4.96
CA LEU A 337 19.75 -1.62 -5.70
C LEU A 337 20.04 -1.35 -7.16
N LEU A 338 21.30 -1.28 -7.54
CA LEU A 338 21.78 -1.07 -8.90
C LEU A 338 22.94 -2.00 -9.18
N ILE A 339 22.98 -2.54 -10.40
CA ILE A 339 24.09 -3.38 -10.87
C ILE A 339 24.99 -2.53 -11.77
N PRO A 340 26.33 -2.58 -11.61
CA PRO A 340 27.25 -1.89 -12.49
C PRO A 340 27.24 -2.53 -13.89
N ASP A 341 27.58 -1.75 -14.94
CA ASP A 341 27.70 -2.25 -16.30
C ASP A 341 29.05 -2.95 -16.54
N ARG A 342 30.10 -2.49 -15.82
CA ARG A 342 31.43 -3.13 -15.72
C ARG A 342 32.00 -2.93 -14.34
N GLY A 343 32.94 -3.78 -13.96
CA GLY A 343 33.55 -3.80 -12.63
C GLY A 343 32.81 -4.76 -11.69
N ASN A 344 33.29 -4.86 -10.46
CA ASN A 344 32.75 -5.79 -9.48
C ASN A 344 32.46 -5.09 -8.15
N ILE A 345 31.36 -5.52 -7.50
CA ILE A 345 31.05 -5.16 -6.12
C ILE A 345 31.21 -6.44 -5.30
N THR A 346 32.12 -6.41 -4.32
CA THR A 346 32.37 -7.55 -3.45
C THR A 346 32.04 -7.21 -2.00
N MET A 347 31.32 -8.10 -1.36
CA MET A 347 31.03 -8.09 0.08
C MET A 347 31.48 -9.44 0.64
N PRO A 348 32.64 -9.51 1.28
CA PRO A 348 33.20 -10.77 1.78
C PRO A 348 32.29 -11.48 2.79
N LYS A 349 31.46 -10.71 3.51
CA LYS A 349 30.36 -11.19 4.35
C LYS A 349 29.11 -10.40 4.03
N PRO A 350 27.89 -10.94 4.25
CA PRO A 350 26.69 -10.16 4.18
C PRO A 350 26.79 -8.95 5.13
N CYS A 351 26.92 -7.75 4.57
CA CYS A 351 27.02 -6.51 5.34
C CYS A 351 25.60 -5.97 5.58
N SER A 352 25.29 -5.68 6.85
CA SER A 352 24.06 -5.01 7.20
C SER A 352 24.19 -3.50 6.99
N ILE A 353 23.28 -2.92 6.20
CA ILE A 353 23.31 -1.50 5.84
C ILE A 353 22.04 -0.82 6.32
N ALA A 354 22.17 0.24 7.11
CA ALA A 354 21.06 1.16 7.39
C ALA A 354 21.22 2.43 6.55
N THR A 355 20.12 2.98 6.07
CA THR A 355 20.21 4.12 5.15
C THR A 355 19.11 5.15 5.37
N VAL A 356 19.50 6.42 5.21
CA VAL A 356 18.56 7.51 4.93
C VAL A 356 18.67 7.80 3.44
N PHE A 357 17.60 7.52 2.70
CA PHE A 357 17.55 7.83 1.27
C PHE A 357 17.35 9.33 1.03
N GLN A 358 17.67 9.84 -0.13
CA GLN A 358 17.38 11.21 -0.53
C GLN A 358 15.90 11.57 -0.34
N GLU A 359 15.00 10.64 -0.63
CA GLU A 359 13.58 10.69 -0.27
C GLU A 359 13.32 9.84 0.98
N ASN A 360 12.42 10.26 1.84
CA ASN A 360 12.28 9.64 3.17
C ASN A 360 11.84 8.16 3.16
N ARG A 361 11.12 7.71 2.10
CA ARG A 361 10.65 6.32 1.91
C ARG A 361 9.97 5.76 3.16
N LEU A 362 9.00 6.52 3.66
CA LEU A 362 8.19 6.15 4.82
C LEU A 362 6.80 5.70 4.37
N CYS A 363 6.21 4.77 5.10
CA CYS A 363 4.82 4.38 4.92
C CYS A 363 3.92 5.48 5.47
N MET A 364 3.31 6.27 4.59
CA MET A 364 2.62 7.52 4.92
C MET A 364 1.36 7.32 5.77
N ASP A 365 0.71 6.17 5.63
CA ASP A 365 -0.57 5.86 6.27
C ASP A 365 -0.45 5.32 7.70
N ILE A 366 0.74 4.99 8.15
CA ILE A 366 1.02 4.47 9.50
C ILE A 366 1.77 5.51 10.34
N ASP A 367 1.73 5.34 11.65
CA ASP A 367 2.37 6.24 12.60
C ASP A 367 3.91 6.19 12.54
N ALA A 368 4.55 7.20 13.12
CA ALA A 368 5.99 7.35 13.10
C ALA A 368 6.72 6.22 13.85
N ILE A 369 6.22 5.82 15.02
CA ILE A 369 6.80 4.70 15.79
C ILE A 369 6.75 3.41 14.97
N THR A 370 5.62 3.09 14.37
CA THR A 370 5.47 1.86 13.57
C THR A 370 6.41 1.85 12.36
N ASN A 371 6.63 3.01 11.69
CA ASN A 371 7.62 3.11 10.61
C ASN A 371 9.03 2.73 11.04
N VAL A 372 9.42 3.06 12.26
CA VAL A 372 10.72 2.68 12.82
C VAL A 372 10.71 1.24 13.32
N LEU A 373 9.65 0.84 14.03
CA LEU A 373 9.56 -0.45 14.71
C LEU A 373 9.71 -1.64 13.74
N PHE A 374 8.94 -1.67 12.63
CA PHE A 374 8.96 -2.83 11.74
C PHE A 374 10.22 -2.93 10.88
N THR A 375 11.01 -1.84 10.81
CA THR A 375 12.26 -1.78 10.05
C THR A 375 13.48 -2.03 10.95
N ALA A 376 13.59 -1.29 12.07
CA ALA A 376 14.74 -1.37 12.95
C ALA A 376 14.68 -2.58 13.90
N PHE A 377 13.49 -3.08 14.20
CA PHE A 377 13.28 -4.20 15.14
C PHE A 377 12.47 -5.36 14.53
N PRO A 378 12.91 -5.94 13.39
CA PRO A 378 12.15 -6.99 12.70
C PRO A 378 11.97 -8.26 13.54
N ASN A 379 12.83 -8.47 14.53
CA ASN A 379 12.85 -9.63 15.43
C ASN A 379 12.06 -9.43 16.73
N ALA A 380 11.48 -8.26 16.98
CA ALA A 380 10.64 -8.00 18.15
C ALA A 380 9.30 -8.74 18.03
N LYS A 381 9.26 -10.04 18.36
CA LYS A 381 8.09 -10.91 18.23
C LYS A 381 7.22 -10.91 19.48
N SER A 382 7.84 -10.93 20.67
CA SER A 382 7.11 -10.94 21.93
C SER A 382 6.50 -9.56 22.26
N LYS A 383 5.53 -9.53 23.16
CA LYS A 383 4.94 -8.27 23.63
C LYS A 383 5.97 -7.43 24.38
N THR A 384 6.83 -8.08 25.15
CA THR A 384 7.91 -7.45 25.92
C THR A 384 8.99 -6.84 25.01
N ASP A 385 9.43 -7.56 23.96
CA ASP A 385 10.41 -7.05 23.00
C ASP A 385 9.89 -5.81 22.29
N LYS A 386 8.61 -5.83 21.90
CA LYS A 386 7.97 -4.66 21.27
C LYS A 386 7.87 -3.47 22.21
N GLN A 387 7.59 -3.71 23.49
CA GLN A 387 7.55 -2.63 24.49
C GLN A 387 8.92 -1.99 24.67
N LEU A 388 9.98 -2.80 24.79
CA LEU A 388 11.36 -2.31 24.88
C LEU A 388 11.78 -1.53 23.63
N ALA A 389 11.46 -2.06 22.44
CA ALA A 389 11.73 -1.37 21.17
C ALA A 389 11.01 -0.01 21.09
N VAL A 390 9.75 0.07 21.52
CA VAL A 390 9.01 1.33 21.57
C VAL A 390 9.63 2.34 22.51
N LEU A 391 10.06 1.93 23.70
CA LEU A 391 10.76 2.82 24.64
C LEU A 391 12.06 3.37 24.05
N GLN A 392 12.82 2.54 23.32
CA GLN A 392 14.03 2.98 22.62
C GLN A 392 13.71 4.00 21.52
N ILE A 393 12.67 3.76 20.75
CA ILE A 393 12.22 4.69 19.71
C ILE A 393 11.79 6.01 20.32
N GLN A 394 11.02 5.99 21.41
CA GLN A 394 10.56 7.18 22.11
C GLN A 394 11.73 8.01 22.66
N SER A 395 12.71 7.36 23.30
CA SER A 395 13.92 8.04 23.79
C SER A 395 14.70 8.72 22.66
N LEU A 396 14.82 8.08 21.48
CA LEU A 396 15.47 8.72 20.33
C LEU A 396 14.59 9.83 19.73
N PHE A 397 13.27 9.67 19.71
CA PHE A 397 12.37 10.71 19.22
C PHE A 397 12.43 11.98 20.07
N GLU A 398 12.59 11.86 21.40
CA GLU A 398 12.83 12.99 22.28
C GLU A 398 14.13 13.72 21.93
N GLN A 399 15.21 12.98 21.67
CA GLN A 399 16.50 13.56 21.26
C GLN A 399 16.42 14.24 19.87
N LEU A 400 15.56 13.72 18.98
CA LEU A 400 15.33 14.24 17.64
C LEU A 400 14.20 15.28 17.58
N ASP A 401 13.64 15.73 18.70
CA ASP A 401 12.56 16.73 18.78
C ASP A 401 11.31 16.30 18.02
N LEU A 402 10.89 15.03 18.25
CA LEU A 402 9.70 14.42 17.67
C LEU A 402 8.66 14.03 18.73
N THR A 403 8.79 14.52 19.96
CA THR A 403 7.83 14.32 21.04
C THR A 403 6.45 14.78 20.61
N ASP A 404 5.37 14.09 21.00
CA ASP A 404 3.98 14.34 20.60
C ASP A 404 3.59 13.98 19.14
N TYR A 405 4.54 13.52 18.33
CA TYR A 405 4.29 13.12 16.93
C TYR A 405 4.38 11.62 16.70
N GLU A 406 4.71 10.88 17.71
CA GLU A 406 5.01 9.45 17.72
C GLU A 406 3.88 8.60 17.14
N ASN A 407 2.65 8.86 17.58
CA ASN A 407 1.44 8.14 17.20
C ASN A 407 0.70 8.80 16.03
N LYS A 408 1.26 9.85 15.42
CA LYS A 408 0.64 10.51 14.27
C LYS A 408 1.02 9.79 12.97
N PRO A 409 0.09 9.60 12.04
CA PRO A 409 0.43 9.14 10.70
C PRO A 409 1.49 10.03 10.07
N VAL A 410 2.46 9.42 9.40
CA VAL A 410 3.58 10.16 8.77
C VAL A 410 3.09 11.19 7.76
N SER A 411 1.95 10.95 7.11
CA SER A 411 1.31 11.92 6.19
C SER A 411 0.91 13.24 6.84
N GLN A 412 0.83 13.31 8.18
CA GLN A 412 0.49 14.53 8.93
C GLN A 412 1.75 15.27 9.44
N LEU A 413 2.94 14.71 9.22
CA LEU A 413 4.21 15.30 9.63
C LEU A 413 4.74 16.24 8.56
N SER A 414 5.46 17.29 8.99
CA SER A 414 6.22 18.15 8.08
C SER A 414 7.36 17.38 7.41
N GLY A 415 7.88 17.87 6.28
CA GLY A 415 9.00 17.24 5.58
C GLY A 415 10.25 17.05 6.46
N GLY A 416 10.58 18.04 7.30
CA GLY A 416 11.69 17.93 8.26
C GLY A 416 11.44 16.90 9.36
N MET A 417 10.19 16.77 9.84
CA MET A 417 9.82 15.73 10.80
C MET A 417 9.90 14.33 10.17
N GLN A 418 9.40 14.18 8.94
CA GLN A 418 9.51 12.93 8.19
C GLN A 418 10.99 12.53 8.00
N ARG A 419 11.86 13.52 7.73
CA ARG A 419 13.29 13.30 7.59
C ARG A 419 13.90 12.76 8.89
N ARG A 420 13.53 13.34 10.03
CA ARG A 420 13.99 12.87 11.35
C ARG A 420 13.46 11.47 11.70
N VAL A 421 12.24 11.13 11.30
CA VAL A 421 11.71 9.74 11.43
C VAL A 421 12.51 8.77 10.57
N ALA A 422 12.85 9.12 9.32
CA ALA A 422 13.71 8.30 8.47
C ALA A 422 15.11 8.14 9.04
N LEU A 423 15.65 9.20 9.66
CA LEU A 423 16.94 9.15 10.37
C LEU A 423 16.86 8.24 11.61
N ALA A 424 15.82 8.38 12.44
CA ALA A 424 15.63 7.53 13.62
C ALA A 424 15.58 6.04 13.23
N ARG A 425 14.89 5.72 12.12
CA ARG A 425 14.87 4.37 11.54
C ARG A 425 16.28 3.86 11.25
N ALA A 426 17.12 4.67 10.59
CA ALA A 426 18.47 4.28 10.22
C ALA A 426 19.38 4.14 11.46
N LEU A 427 19.27 5.06 12.42
CA LEU A 427 20.10 5.06 13.63
C LEU A 427 19.81 3.85 14.54
N LEU A 428 18.54 3.47 14.69
CA LEU A 428 18.13 2.33 15.53
C LEU A 428 18.31 0.97 14.86
N THR A 429 18.50 0.94 13.54
CA THR A 429 18.79 -0.32 12.85
C THR A 429 20.20 -0.79 13.18
N ASN A 430 20.36 -2.02 13.67
CA ASN A 430 21.66 -2.62 13.90
C ASN A 430 22.34 -2.89 12.54
N SER A 431 23.40 -2.12 12.23
CA SER A 431 24.09 -2.18 10.94
C SER A 431 25.57 -1.88 11.07
N GLU A 432 26.36 -2.48 10.16
CA GLU A 432 27.80 -2.25 10.07
C GLU A 432 28.14 -0.99 9.26
N LEU A 433 27.28 -0.65 8.28
CA LEU A 433 27.40 0.57 7.46
C LEU A 433 26.16 1.45 7.64
N LEU A 434 26.38 2.73 7.91
CA LEU A 434 25.37 3.78 7.93
C LEU A 434 25.53 4.66 6.69
N LEU A 435 24.58 4.59 5.75
CA LEU A 435 24.59 5.39 4.54
C LEU A 435 23.54 6.51 4.64
N LEU A 436 23.98 7.75 4.63
CA LEU A 436 23.15 8.92 4.84
C LEU A 436 23.17 9.83 3.60
N ASP A 437 22.06 9.93 2.89
CA ASP A 437 21.91 10.80 1.72
C ASP A 437 21.18 12.08 2.09
N GLU A 438 21.90 13.20 2.18
CA GLU A 438 21.43 14.52 2.62
C GLU A 438 20.59 14.50 3.91
N PRO A 439 21.05 13.84 5.01
CA PRO A 439 20.21 13.54 6.17
C PRO A 439 19.69 14.76 6.92
N PHE A 440 20.38 15.90 6.82
CA PHE A 440 20.10 17.12 7.58
C PHE A 440 19.42 18.21 6.74
N LYS A 441 19.03 17.90 5.52
CA LYS A 441 18.38 18.84 4.61
C LYS A 441 17.04 19.33 5.16
N GLY A 442 16.83 20.67 5.11
CA GLY A 442 15.58 21.28 5.55
C GLY A 442 15.41 21.43 7.06
N LEU A 443 16.48 21.23 7.83
CA LEU A 443 16.52 21.56 9.27
C LEU A 443 17.09 22.96 9.46
N ASP A 444 16.54 23.68 10.45
CA ASP A 444 17.16 24.94 10.90
C ASP A 444 18.50 24.70 11.59
N SER A 445 19.30 25.73 11.75
CA SER A 445 20.69 25.61 12.22
C SER A 445 20.82 25.01 13.62
N VAL A 446 19.92 25.35 14.54
CA VAL A 446 19.97 24.86 15.93
C VAL A 446 19.61 23.40 16.00
N LEU A 447 18.48 23.03 15.36
CA LEU A 447 18.02 21.65 15.30
C LEU A 447 18.98 20.78 14.51
N LYS A 448 19.59 21.29 13.43
CA LYS A 448 20.61 20.61 12.65
C LYS A 448 21.79 20.20 13.53
N GLN A 449 22.32 21.09 14.34
CA GLN A 449 23.45 20.79 15.24
C GLN A 449 23.08 19.69 16.25
N LYS A 450 21.90 19.78 16.87
CA LYS A 450 21.39 18.78 17.81
C LYS A 450 21.28 17.40 17.13
N VAL A 451 20.66 17.34 15.95
CA VAL A 451 20.46 16.09 15.20
C VAL A 451 21.81 15.52 14.73
N MET A 452 22.76 16.35 14.30
CA MET A 452 24.11 15.91 13.94
C MET A 452 24.84 15.29 15.14
N GLN A 453 24.73 15.88 16.32
CA GLN A 453 25.37 15.35 17.55
C GLN A 453 24.79 13.97 17.91
N VAL A 454 23.46 13.80 17.88
CA VAL A 454 22.81 12.51 18.07
C VAL A 454 23.27 11.50 17.01
N THR A 455 23.31 11.92 15.74
CA THR A 455 23.75 11.04 14.65
C THR A 455 25.21 10.60 14.84
N LYS A 456 26.11 11.50 15.27
CA LYS A 456 27.53 11.17 15.55
C LYS A 456 27.62 10.10 16.63
N GLN A 457 26.91 10.25 17.74
CA GLN A 457 26.86 9.27 18.83
C GLN A 457 26.40 7.88 18.36
N PHE A 458 25.32 7.81 17.53
CA PHE A 458 24.81 6.54 17.01
C PHE A 458 25.66 5.97 15.86
N SER A 459 26.56 6.72 15.26
CA SER A 459 27.47 6.24 14.21
C SER A 459 28.76 5.64 14.77
N GLU A 460 29.04 5.75 16.05
CA GLU A 460 30.24 5.18 16.68
C GLU A 460 30.30 3.66 16.49
N GLY A 461 31.48 3.15 16.10
CA GLY A 461 31.71 1.73 15.84
C GLY A 461 31.14 1.22 14.49
N ARG A 462 30.53 2.08 13.69
CA ARG A 462 30.02 1.76 12.34
C ARG A 462 30.86 2.45 11.26
N ALA A 463 30.84 1.91 10.05
CA ALA A 463 31.28 2.68 8.89
C ALA A 463 30.20 3.71 8.53
N LEU A 464 30.60 4.92 8.15
CA LEU A 464 29.72 6.02 7.76
C LEU A 464 30.00 6.42 6.31
N PHE A 465 28.96 6.42 5.47
CA PHE A 465 29.01 7.00 4.12
C PHE A 465 27.97 8.13 4.04
N LEU A 466 28.45 9.37 4.09
CA LEU A 466 27.63 10.58 4.09
C LEU A 466 27.63 11.20 2.69
N ILE A 467 26.45 11.44 2.11
CA ILE A 467 26.30 12.26 0.91
C ILE A 467 25.78 13.62 1.36
N THR A 468 26.54 14.67 1.09
CA THR A 468 26.19 16.02 1.46
C THR A 468 26.77 17.06 0.50
N HIS A 469 26.16 18.24 0.49
CA HIS A 469 26.68 19.43 -0.18
C HIS A 469 27.38 20.40 0.80
N ASP A 470 27.25 20.15 2.10
CA ASP A 470 27.78 21.03 3.16
C ASP A 470 29.09 20.47 3.71
N LYS A 471 30.19 21.21 3.46
CA LYS A 471 31.52 20.85 3.98
C LYS A 471 31.58 20.81 5.50
N ALA A 472 30.76 21.66 6.18
CA ALA A 472 30.74 21.66 7.64
C ALA A 472 30.24 20.31 8.21
N GLU A 473 29.32 19.64 7.52
CA GLU A 473 28.85 18.29 7.91
C GLU A 473 30.00 17.27 7.79
N ALA A 474 30.72 17.28 6.66
CA ALA A 474 31.85 16.36 6.46
C ALA A 474 32.94 16.52 7.52
N VAL A 475 33.28 17.76 7.88
CA VAL A 475 34.25 18.09 8.94
C VAL A 475 33.73 17.66 10.32
N PHE A 476 32.46 17.92 10.63
CA PHE A 476 31.88 17.55 11.93
C PHE A 476 31.93 16.03 12.20
N PHE A 477 31.71 15.21 11.14
CA PHE A 477 31.79 13.75 11.24
C PHE A 477 33.20 13.20 11.03
N GLU A 478 34.19 14.05 10.78
CA GLU A 478 35.59 13.65 10.54
C GLU A 478 35.72 12.71 9.33
N CYS A 479 34.98 13.03 8.23
CA CYS A 479 34.92 12.19 7.06
C CYS A 479 36.08 12.46 6.08
N ASN A 480 36.60 11.40 5.47
CA ASN A 480 37.43 11.47 4.28
C ASN A 480 36.56 11.90 3.08
N ILE A 481 36.93 13.02 2.44
CA ILE A 481 36.08 13.60 1.38
C ILE A 481 36.39 12.92 0.04
N ILE A 482 35.32 12.37 -0.58
CA ILE A 482 35.34 11.87 -1.96
C ILE A 482 34.70 12.97 -2.82
N GLN A 483 35.52 13.73 -3.54
CA GLN A 483 35.04 14.78 -4.44
C GLN A 483 34.73 14.19 -5.81
N LEU A 484 33.47 14.28 -6.25
CA LEU A 484 33.07 13.91 -7.61
C LEU A 484 33.06 15.17 -8.49
N GLU A 485 33.68 15.09 -9.67
CA GLU A 485 33.77 16.20 -10.64
C GLU A 485 33.28 15.76 -12.02
N TYR A 486 32.72 16.70 -12.78
CA TYR A 486 32.36 16.46 -14.18
C TYR A 486 33.62 16.22 -15.01
N ARG A 487 33.60 15.22 -15.84
CA ARG A 487 34.68 14.96 -16.81
C ARG A 487 34.64 16.05 -17.87
N THR A 488 35.67 16.88 -17.93
CA THR A 488 35.91 17.74 -19.11
C THR A 488 36.26 16.89 -20.28
N ASN A 489 35.73 17.18 -21.47
CA ASN A 489 35.85 16.41 -22.72
C ASN A 489 37.29 16.41 -23.34
N ASN A 490 38.34 16.33 -22.55
CA ASN A 490 39.67 16.08 -23.02
C ASN A 490 40.05 14.60 -22.79
N PRO A 491 40.60 13.86 -23.78
CA PRO A 491 41.03 12.49 -23.56
C PRO A 491 42.07 12.45 -22.43
N PRO A 492 42.05 11.45 -21.57
CA PRO A 492 42.84 11.44 -20.36
C PRO A 492 44.33 11.21 -20.70
N SER A 493 45.14 12.19 -20.37
CA SER A 493 46.47 11.88 -19.87
C SER A 493 46.24 11.26 -18.47
N ASP A 494 46.74 10.06 -18.30
CA ASP A 494 46.74 9.27 -17.06
C ASP A 494 46.86 10.10 -15.77
N LYS A 495 45.77 10.33 -15.04
CA LYS A 495 45.75 10.63 -13.60
C LYS A 495 44.34 10.93 -13.07
N LEU A 496 43.54 9.89 -12.79
CA LEU A 496 42.61 9.93 -11.69
C LEU A 496 43.27 9.26 -10.48
N ARG A 497 44.22 9.97 -9.87
CA ARG A 497 44.69 9.63 -8.53
C ARG A 497 43.65 10.16 -7.55
N SER A 498 43.06 9.24 -6.81
CA SER A 498 42.42 9.56 -5.52
C SER A 498 43.44 10.30 -4.67
N ASN A 499 43.31 11.62 -4.56
CA ASN A 499 44.04 12.36 -3.56
C ASN A 499 43.40 12.03 -2.20
N LEU A 500 43.90 10.97 -1.59
CA LEU A 500 43.85 10.73 -0.17
C LEU A 500 44.85 11.74 0.44
N HIS A 501 44.37 12.89 0.85
CA HIS A 501 45.20 13.79 1.65
C HIS A 501 44.89 13.51 3.12
N SER A 502 45.98 13.17 3.81
CA SER A 502 46.22 13.05 5.26
C SER A 502 45.71 14.26 6.06
#